data_0e6d4d7a3cf5265410524336ba142737
#
_entry.id   0e6d4d7a3cf5265410524336ba142737
#
_cell.length_a   1.000
_cell.length_b   1.000
_cell.length_c   1.000
_cell.angle_alpha   90.00
_cell.angle_beta   90.00
_cell.angle_gamma   90.00
#
_symmetry.space_group_name_H-M   'P 1'
#
loop_
_entity.id
_entity.type
_entity.pdbx_description
1 polymer ?
#
loop_
_entity_poly.entity_id
_entity_poly.type
_entity_poly.pdbx_seq_one_letter_code
_entity_poly.pdbx_strand_id
1 'polypeptide(L)'
;VFNPHPVDIKTNEQKGTFPSRRAAVAADNCSDMIFKNITFKTDCKGQAEGFLLNGERNYAENVHVIGDGDALQVNGSAYWLNCVVDGGGDTVLGRGPSYFNHCTLSSYGAFMWIRNTKENHGNIFNDCTFKGLGQDAVIARLPDNKGKNYPDAECVLLNCTLDGVPVEGFGPVAETASTANLLEFNSHDKEGMTIDISRRNKHVRQLDAIKDAETIGKYSNASWVLNW
;
A
#
# COMPACT_ATOMS: atom_id res chain seq x y z
N VAL A 1 4.79 -20.79 6.67
CA VAL A 1 3.67 -21.69 6.97
C VAL A 1 2.72 -21.68 5.79
N PHE A 2 2.54 -22.80 5.15
CA PHE A 2 1.59 -22.94 4.06
C PHE A 2 0.19 -23.17 4.63
N ASN A 3 -0.75 -22.28 4.31
CA ASN A 3 -2.15 -22.49 4.65
C ASN A 3 -2.97 -22.76 3.38
N PRO A 4 -3.28 -24.01 3.06
CA PRO A 4 -3.96 -24.35 1.82
C PRO A 4 -5.48 -24.12 1.87
N HIS A 5 -6.02 -23.68 3.00
CA HIS A 5 -7.45 -23.55 3.15
C HIS A 5 -7.86 -22.12 3.47
N PRO A 6 -8.75 -21.53 2.70
CA PRO A 6 -9.49 -20.35 3.10
C PRO A 6 -10.40 -20.75 4.27
N VAL A 7 -9.82 -20.94 5.44
CA VAL A 7 -10.60 -20.98 6.65
C VAL A 7 -11.28 -19.64 6.75
N ASP A 8 -12.55 -19.65 6.99
CA ASP A 8 -13.43 -18.51 7.15
C ASP A 8 -12.68 -17.20 7.49
N ILE A 9 -12.32 -16.50 6.43
CA ILE A 9 -11.51 -15.28 6.42
C ILE A 9 -12.13 -14.21 7.34
N LYS A 10 -13.46 -14.20 7.45
CA LYS A 10 -14.18 -13.25 8.29
C LYS A 10 -13.99 -13.51 9.79
N THR A 11 -13.80 -14.75 10.20
CA THR A 11 -13.60 -15.08 11.61
C THR A 11 -12.21 -14.77 12.11
N ASN A 12 -11.21 -14.72 11.26
CA ASN A 12 -9.84 -14.39 11.65
C ASN A 12 -9.68 -12.94 12.11
N GLU A 13 -10.29 -11.99 11.42
CA GLU A 13 -10.24 -10.58 11.81
C GLU A 13 -11.11 -10.27 13.03
N GLN A 14 -12.25 -10.97 13.17
CA GLN A 14 -13.21 -10.70 14.24
C GLN A 14 -12.80 -11.22 15.62
N LYS A 15 -11.98 -12.25 15.68
CA LYS A 15 -11.55 -12.87 16.94
C LYS A 15 -10.19 -12.44 17.45
N GLY A 16 -9.57 -11.43 16.84
CA GLY A 16 -8.21 -11.04 17.17
C GLY A 16 -7.20 -12.15 16.84
N THR A 17 -7.62 -13.18 16.13
CA THR A 17 -6.72 -14.18 15.60
C THR A 17 -5.97 -13.60 14.43
N PHE A 18 -4.71 -13.94 14.38
CA PHE A 18 -3.80 -13.44 13.37
C PHE A 18 -4.24 -13.87 11.95
N PRO A 19 -4.25 -12.97 10.95
CA PRO A 19 -4.72 -13.29 9.59
C PRO A 19 -3.80 -14.25 8.83
N SER A 20 -2.74 -14.76 9.45
CA SER A 20 -1.81 -15.72 8.86
C SER A 20 -2.45 -16.96 8.21
N ARG A 21 -3.70 -17.25 8.55
CA ARG A 21 -4.40 -18.40 7.98
C ARG A 21 -4.84 -18.21 6.54
N ARG A 22 -4.80 -17.00 6.01
CA ARG A 22 -5.19 -16.70 4.63
C ARG A 22 -4.00 -16.33 3.75
N ALA A 23 -2.82 -16.15 4.33
CA ALA A 23 -1.60 -15.85 3.58
C ALA A 23 -0.90 -17.15 3.12
N ALA A 24 -0.33 -17.15 1.92
CA ALA A 24 0.52 -18.24 1.45
C ALA A 24 1.76 -18.36 2.32
N VAL A 25 2.36 -17.24 2.69
CA VAL A 25 3.47 -17.13 3.65
C VAL A 25 3.17 -16.02 4.65
N ALA A 26 3.34 -16.32 5.92
CA ALA A 26 3.26 -15.35 7.00
C ALA A 26 4.58 -15.31 7.77
N ALA A 27 5.24 -14.15 7.77
CA ALA A 27 6.37 -13.85 8.64
C ALA A 27 5.83 -13.09 9.86
N ASP A 28 5.63 -13.81 10.96
CA ASP A 28 5.01 -13.29 12.17
C ASP A 28 6.02 -13.10 13.28
N ASN A 29 5.97 -11.96 13.96
CA ASN A 29 6.94 -11.55 14.98
C ASN A 29 8.40 -11.64 14.50
N CYS A 30 8.61 -11.34 13.22
CA CYS A 30 9.91 -11.40 12.56
C CYS A 30 10.43 -10.00 12.34
N SER A 31 11.51 -9.62 12.98
CA SER A 31 12.18 -8.34 12.76
C SER A 31 13.57 -8.55 12.16
N ASP A 32 14.07 -7.50 11.49
CA ASP A 32 15.40 -7.50 10.88
C ASP A 32 15.58 -8.59 9.80
N MET A 33 14.47 -8.97 9.13
CA MET A 33 14.47 -9.97 8.08
C MET A 33 14.84 -9.35 6.73
N ILE A 34 15.53 -10.15 5.92
CA ILE A 34 15.88 -9.78 4.54
C ILE A 34 15.30 -10.83 3.59
N PHE A 35 14.42 -10.38 2.69
CA PHE A 35 13.81 -11.20 1.65
C PHE A 35 14.36 -10.76 0.29
N LYS A 36 14.98 -11.67 -0.47
CA LYS A 36 15.54 -11.32 -1.77
C LYS A 36 15.26 -12.38 -2.83
N ASN A 37 14.95 -11.91 -4.04
CA ASN A 37 14.83 -12.75 -5.23
C ASN A 37 13.87 -13.93 -5.03
N ILE A 38 12.70 -13.68 -4.44
CA ILE A 38 11.71 -14.71 -4.11
C ILE A 38 10.31 -14.27 -4.54
N THR A 39 9.48 -15.25 -4.91
CA THR A 39 8.07 -15.05 -5.20
C THR A 39 7.22 -15.67 -4.10
N PHE A 40 6.32 -14.89 -3.52
CA PHE A 40 5.28 -15.33 -2.61
C PHE A 40 3.95 -15.32 -3.36
N LYS A 41 3.34 -16.46 -3.57
CA LYS A 41 2.13 -16.59 -4.36
C LYS A 41 1.08 -17.44 -3.65
N THR A 42 -0.17 -16.98 -3.69
CA THR A 42 -1.34 -17.80 -3.36
C THR A 42 -2.17 -18.07 -4.62
N ASP A 43 -2.76 -19.26 -4.70
CA ASP A 43 -3.76 -19.61 -5.71
C ASP A 43 -5.19 -19.58 -5.13
N CYS A 44 -5.33 -19.23 -3.85
CA CYS A 44 -6.62 -19.03 -3.21
C CYS A 44 -7.33 -17.80 -3.77
N LYS A 45 -8.68 -17.86 -3.78
CA LYS A 45 -9.51 -16.75 -4.26
C LYS A 45 -10.11 -15.95 -3.10
N GLY A 46 -10.45 -14.71 -3.38
CA GLY A 46 -10.98 -13.76 -2.41
C GLY A 46 -9.87 -13.01 -1.66
N GLN A 47 -10.06 -12.74 -0.39
CA GLN A 47 -9.04 -12.07 0.44
C GLN A 47 -7.94 -13.07 0.80
N ALA A 48 -6.97 -13.23 -0.09
CA ALA A 48 -5.92 -14.23 0.06
C ALA A 48 -4.56 -13.61 -0.26
N GLU A 49 -3.78 -13.35 0.79
CA GLU A 49 -2.47 -12.74 0.67
C GLU A 49 -1.44 -13.73 0.11
N GLY A 50 -0.61 -13.24 -0.80
CA GLY A 50 0.64 -13.92 -1.14
C GLY A 50 1.62 -13.85 0.03
N PHE A 51 1.70 -12.69 0.70
CA PHE A 51 2.62 -12.47 1.81
C PHE A 51 2.00 -11.62 2.92
N LEU A 52 2.16 -12.05 4.14
CA LEU A 52 1.86 -11.29 5.35
C LEU A 52 3.13 -11.10 6.15
N LEU A 53 3.47 -9.86 6.44
CA LEU A 53 4.65 -9.47 7.18
C LEU A 53 4.26 -8.73 8.47
N ASN A 54 4.67 -9.27 9.59
CA ASN A 54 4.35 -8.78 10.93
C ASN A 54 5.64 -8.67 11.74
N GLY A 55 6.19 -7.49 11.80
CA GLY A 55 7.43 -7.23 12.51
C GLY A 55 8.13 -5.99 11.96
N GLU A 56 9.22 -5.61 12.59
CA GLU A 56 9.87 -4.33 12.38
C GLU A 56 11.19 -4.46 11.62
N ARG A 57 11.57 -3.41 10.92
CA ARG A 57 12.86 -3.27 10.23
C ARG A 57 13.12 -4.39 9.22
N ASN A 58 12.10 -4.70 8.42
CA ASN A 58 12.21 -5.73 7.40
C ASN A 58 12.59 -5.11 6.04
N TYR A 59 13.38 -5.84 5.27
CA TYR A 59 13.86 -5.40 3.96
C TYR A 59 13.51 -6.44 2.89
N ALA A 60 12.93 -5.98 1.79
CA ALA A 60 12.60 -6.81 0.63
C ALA A 60 13.20 -6.24 -0.64
N GLU A 61 13.86 -7.07 -1.44
CA GLU A 61 14.48 -6.68 -2.71
C GLU A 61 14.22 -7.73 -3.79
N ASN A 62 13.73 -7.28 -4.95
CA ASN A 62 13.35 -8.17 -6.04
C ASN A 62 12.36 -9.26 -5.60
N VAL A 63 11.42 -8.90 -4.74
CA VAL A 63 10.37 -9.81 -4.26
C VAL A 63 9.12 -9.62 -5.13
N HIS A 64 8.50 -10.73 -5.54
CA HIS A 64 7.23 -10.72 -6.22
C HIS A 64 6.14 -11.29 -5.32
N VAL A 65 5.14 -10.48 -4.98
CA VAL A 65 4.00 -10.91 -4.17
C VAL A 65 2.77 -10.99 -5.06
N ILE A 66 2.11 -12.14 -5.05
CA ILE A 66 0.92 -12.40 -5.87
C ILE A 66 -0.21 -12.89 -4.96
N GLY A 67 -1.29 -12.11 -4.90
CA GLY A 67 -2.53 -12.46 -4.21
C GLY A 67 -3.74 -12.35 -5.13
N ASP A 68 -4.93 -12.66 -4.61
CA ASP A 68 -6.15 -12.48 -5.39
C ASP A 68 -6.81 -11.13 -5.04
N GLY A 69 -7.37 -10.98 -3.86
CA GLY A 69 -7.79 -9.70 -3.30
C GLY A 69 -6.61 -8.99 -2.65
N ASP A 70 -6.53 -9.05 -1.35
CA ASP A 70 -5.43 -8.53 -0.55
C ASP A 70 -4.13 -9.31 -0.89
N ALA A 71 -3.17 -8.72 -1.57
CA ALA A 71 -1.96 -9.46 -1.97
C ALA A 71 -0.85 -9.40 -0.91
N LEU A 72 -0.60 -8.21 -0.38
CA LEU A 72 0.44 -7.93 0.60
C LEU A 72 -0.17 -7.29 1.84
N GLN A 73 0.05 -7.88 3.00
CA GLN A 73 -0.30 -7.24 4.28
C GLN A 73 0.96 -6.97 5.10
N VAL A 74 1.17 -5.70 5.50
CA VAL A 74 2.29 -5.27 6.35
C VAL A 74 1.74 -4.63 7.63
N ASN A 75 2.02 -5.24 8.78
CA ASN A 75 1.60 -4.72 10.09
C ASN A 75 2.79 -4.28 10.96
N GLY A 76 3.94 -4.17 10.38
CA GLY A 76 5.16 -3.64 10.95
C GLY A 76 5.86 -2.73 9.96
N SER A 77 7.13 -2.46 10.13
CA SER A 77 7.89 -1.58 9.25
C SER A 77 8.67 -2.35 8.19
N ALA A 78 8.61 -1.89 6.93
CA ALA A 78 9.31 -2.56 5.83
C ALA A 78 9.76 -1.60 4.73
N TYR A 79 10.96 -1.85 4.19
CA TYR A 79 11.49 -1.22 2.99
C TYR A 79 11.42 -2.21 1.81
N TRP A 80 10.84 -1.77 0.71
CA TRP A 80 10.64 -2.56 -0.52
C TRP A 80 11.40 -1.94 -1.67
N LEU A 81 12.35 -2.68 -2.25
CA LEU A 81 13.17 -2.23 -3.38
C LEU A 81 12.96 -3.12 -4.61
N ASN A 82 12.65 -2.52 -5.75
CA ASN A 82 12.44 -3.24 -7.01
C ASN A 82 11.46 -4.42 -6.91
N CYS A 83 10.44 -4.29 -6.06
CA CYS A 83 9.48 -5.35 -5.84
C CYS A 83 8.27 -5.23 -6.76
N VAL A 84 7.57 -6.35 -6.96
CA VAL A 84 6.31 -6.41 -7.71
C VAL A 84 5.21 -6.92 -6.79
N VAL A 85 4.05 -6.25 -6.79
CA VAL A 85 2.88 -6.67 -6.00
C VAL A 85 1.67 -6.72 -6.91
N ASP A 86 1.14 -7.91 -7.14
CA ASP A 86 -0.03 -8.14 -7.98
C ASP A 86 -1.22 -8.58 -7.13
N GLY A 87 -2.33 -7.85 -7.21
CA GLY A 87 -3.55 -8.14 -6.47
C GLY A 87 -4.83 -7.80 -7.22
N GLY A 88 -5.96 -8.13 -6.62
CA GLY A 88 -7.29 -7.90 -7.19
C GLY A 88 -8.00 -6.67 -6.64
N GLY A 89 -7.58 -6.18 -5.49
CA GLY A 89 -8.12 -5.02 -4.79
C GLY A 89 -7.66 -5.02 -3.34
N ASP A 90 -7.55 -3.85 -2.72
CA ASP A 90 -6.83 -3.68 -1.46
C ASP A 90 -5.47 -4.40 -1.48
N THR A 91 -4.81 -4.30 -2.64
CA THR A 91 -3.60 -5.06 -2.99
C THR A 91 -2.50 -4.93 -1.94
N VAL A 92 -2.39 -3.74 -1.30
CA VAL A 92 -1.55 -3.52 -0.13
C VAL A 92 -2.42 -3.13 1.06
N LEU A 93 -2.31 -3.89 2.14
CA LEU A 93 -2.96 -3.63 3.42
C LEU A 93 -1.93 -3.49 4.53
N GLY A 94 -2.37 -2.98 5.67
CA GLY A 94 -1.57 -3.00 6.87
C GLY A 94 -1.67 -1.74 7.72
N ARG A 95 -0.93 -1.73 8.81
CA ARG A 95 -0.91 -0.65 9.80
C ARG A 95 0.48 -0.09 10.06
N GLY A 96 1.50 -0.74 9.55
CA GLY A 96 2.87 -0.31 9.72
C GLY A 96 3.32 0.63 8.60
N PRO A 97 4.43 1.35 8.79
CA PRO A 97 5.02 2.11 7.72
C PRO A 97 5.65 1.19 6.67
N SER A 98 5.37 1.49 5.41
CA SER A 98 6.00 0.82 4.28
C SER A 98 6.57 1.84 3.31
N TYR A 99 7.84 1.65 2.95
CA TYR A 99 8.50 2.48 1.96
C TYR A 99 8.79 1.65 0.71
N PHE A 100 8.10 1.98 -0.38
CA PHE A 100 8.28 1.33 -1.67
C PHE A 100 9.16 2.19 -2.55
N ASN A 101 10.23 1.62 -3.09
CA ASN A 101 11.17 2.29 -3.97
C ASN A 101 11.37 1.49 -5.26
N HIS A 102 11.14 2.12 -6.40
CA HIS A 102 11.19 1.48 -7.72
C HIS A 102 10.33 0.21 -7.83
N CYS A 103 9.19 0.18 -7.16
CA CYS A 103 8.28 -0.97 -7.16
C CYS A 103 7.19 -0.84 -8.23
N THR A 104 6.65 -1.99 -8.67
CA THR A 104 5.48 -2.04 -9.55
C THR A 104 4.32 -2.69 -8.81
N LEU A 105 3.16 -2.04 -8.83
CA LEU A 105 1.93 -2.57 -8.26
C LEU A 105 0.88 -2.72 -9.35
N SER A 106 0.15 -3.84 -9.36
CA SER A 106 -0.98 -4.07 -10.26
C SER A 106 -2.24 -4.36 -9.46
N SER A 107 -3.38 -3.77 -9.84
CA SER A 107 -4.63 -3.98 -9.13
C SER A 107 -5.85 -3.83 -10.04
N TYR A 108 -6.89 -4.65 -9.84
CA TYR A 108 -8.19 -4.47 -10.50
C TYR A 108 -9.09 -3.50 -9.74
N GLY A 109 -9.05 -3.50 -8.42
CA GLY A 109 -9.73 -2.56 -7.53
C GLY A 109 -8.76 -1.57 -6.90
N ALA A 110 -9.14 -0.91 -5.81
CA ALA A 110 -8.26 -0.01 -5.10
C ALA A 110 -6.92 -0.68 -4.75
N PHE A 111 -5.80 0.03 -4.98
CA PHE A 111 -4.49 -0.51 -4.62
C PHE A 111 -4.34 -0.66 -3.10
N MET A 112 -4.94 0.25 -2.34
CA MET A 112 -4.77 0.24 -0.89
C MET A 112 -6.04 0.57 -0.13
N TRP A 113 -6.18 -0.07 1.03
CA TRP A 113 -6.91 0.45 2.17
C TRP A 113 -5.92 0.73 3.29
N ILE A 114 -5.64 2.02 3.52
CA ILE A 114 -4.60 2.46 4.45
C ILE A 114 -5.15 2.44 5.87
N ARG A 115 -4.41 1.85 6.80
CA ARG A 115 -4.86 1.60 8.17
C ARG A 115 -3.85 2.01 9.24
N ASN A 116 -2.84 2.82 8.89
CA ASN A 116 -1.92 3.34 9.90
C ASN A 116 -2.62 4.33 10.82
N THR A 117 -2.02 4.52 11.98
CA THR A 117 -2.44 5.47 13.00
C THR A 117 -1.42 6.61 13.07
N LYS A 118 -1.64 7.58 13.96
CA LYS A 118 -0.75 8.74 14.12
C LYS A 118 0.64 8.40 14.69
N GLU A 119 0.82 7.19 15.18
CA GLU A 119 2.08 6.76 15.80
C GLU A 119 3.16 6.43 14.77
N ASN A 120 2.75 6.24 13.50
CA ASN A 120 3.68 5.91 12.43
C ASN A 120 3.22 6.48 11.09
N HIS A 121 4.12 6.50 10.13
CA HIS A 121 3.80 6.77 8.74
C HIS A 121 3.03 5.61 8.09
N GLY A 122 2.32 5.92 6.99
CA GLY A 122 1.59 4.94 6.20
C GLY A 122 2.42 4.33 5.08
N ASN A 123 1.89 4.37 3.88
CA ASN A 123 2.54 3.83 2.69
C ASN A 123 3.12 4.95 1.83
N ILE A 124 4.42 4.92 1.62
CA ILE A 124 5.17 5.90 0.83
C ILE A 124 5.73 5.21 -0.42
N PHE A 125 5.50 5.80 -1.57
CA PHE A 125 5.95 5.30 -2.87
C PHE A 125 6.84 6.31 -3.54
N ASN A 126 8.07 5.91 -3.82
CA ASN A 126 9.04 6.72 -4.55
C ASN A 126 9.45 6.01 -5.84
N ASP A 127 9.34 6.71 -6.97
CA ASP A 127 9.64 6.17 -8.31
C ASP A 127 8.93 4.84 -8.61
N CYS A 128 7.69 4.67 -8.14
CA CYS A 128 6.90 3.45 -8.32
C CYS A 128 5.96 3.53 -9.52
N THR A 129 5.59 2.36 -10.05
CA THR A 129 4.60 2.26 -11.13
C THR A 129 3.33 1.59 -10.62
N PHE A 130 2.19 2.25 -10.82
CA PHE A 130 0.86 1.72 -10.55
C PHE A 130 0.19 1.32 -11.86
N LYS A 131 -0.20 0.06 -12.00
CA LYS A 131 -0.91 -0.49 -13.17
C LYS A 131 -2.35 -0.82 -12.78
N GLY A 132 -3.26 0.10 -13.05
CA GLY A 132 -4.69 -0.10 -12.88
C GLY A 132 -5.25 -1.00 -13.98
N LEU A 133 -5.74 -2.17 -13.60
CA LEU A 133 -6.27 -3.19 -14.51
C LEU A 133 -7.80 -3.15 -14.59
N GLY A 134 -8.45 -2.40 -13.71
CA GLY A 134 -9.89 -2.21 -13.64
C GLY A 134 -10.29 -0.75 -13.47
N GLN A 135 -11.59 -0.47 -13.65
CA GLN A 135 -12.11 0.89 -13.57
C GLN A 135 -12.06 1.49 -12.15
N ASP A 136 -12.01 0.64 -11.13
CA ASP A 136 -11.97 1.04 -9.71
C ASP A 136 -10.56 1.01 -9.11
N ALA A 137 -9.51 0.97 -9.97
CA ALA A 137 -8.11 0.89 -9.55
C ALA A 137 -7.58 2.24 -9.06
N VAL A 138 -8.24 2.83 -8.05
CA VAL A 138 -7.77 4.03 -7.37
C VAL A 138 -6.60 3.71 -6.44
N ILE A 139 -5.68 4.66 -6.23
CA ILE A 139 -4.48 4.47 -5.42
C ILE A 139 -4.83 4.02 -3.99
N ALA A 140 -5.74 4.73 -3.35
CA ALA A 140 -6.18 4.35 -2.01
C ALA A 140 -7.63 4.72 -1.77
N ARG A 141 -8.30 3.92 -0.94
CA ARG A 141 -9.64 4.20 -0.44
C ARG A 141 -9.65 4.26 1.08
N LEU A 142 -10.49 5.09 1.64
CA LEU A 142 -10.67 5.26 3.08
C LEU A 142 -12.18 5.25 3.41
N PRO A 143 -12.83 4.08 3.32
CA PRO A 143 -14.27 3.98 3.60
C PRO A 143 -14.54 4.10 5.09
N ASP A 144 -15.74 4.58 5.42
CA ASP A 144 -16.29 4.36 6.76
C ASP A 144 -16.75 2.89 6.88
N ASN A 145 -15.90 2.06 7.48
CA ASN A 145 -16.18 0.64 7.66
C ASN A 145 -16.84 0.39 9.03
N LYS A 146 -18.09 0.83 9.18
CA LYS A 146 -18.89 0.64 10.42
C LYS A 146 -18.18 1.17 11.65
N GLY A 147 -17.65 2.40 11.55
CA GLY A 147 -16.91 3.06 12.62
C GLY A 147 -15.44 2.65 12.77
N LYS A 148 -14.92 1.78 11.88
CA LYS A 148 -13.49 1.51 11.78
C LYS A 148 -12.84 2.50 10.82
N ASN A 149 -12.52 3.68 11.32
CA ASN A 149 -11.97 4.78 10.55
C ASN A 149 -10.49 4.95 10.85
N TYR A 150 -9.78 5.47 9.87
CA TYR A 150 -8.35 5.76 9.97
C TYR A 150 -8.11 7.23 9.59
N PRO A 151 -8.44 8.18 10.48
CA PRO A 151 -8.31 9.61 10.20
C PRO A 151 -6.86 10.07 10.01
N ASP A 152 -5.91 9.32 10.55
CA ASP A 152 -4.48 9.58 10.44
C ASP A 152 -3.83 8.76 9.32
N ALA A 153 -4.63 8.13 8.45
CA ALA A 153 -4.11 7.35 7.32
C ALA A 153 -3.22 8.22 6.42
N GLU A 154 -2.13 7.64 5.96
CA GLU A 154 -1.15 8.36 5.15
C GLU A 154 -0.76 7.57 3.91
N CYS A 155 -0.79 8.24 2.75
CA CYS A 155 -0.26 7.75 1.49
C CYS A 155 0.45 8.87 0.76
N VAL A 156 1.68 8.63 0.35
CA VAL A 156 2.50 9.62 -0.37
C VAL A 156 3.04 9.02 -1.65
N LEU A 157 2.78 9.69 -2.77
CA LEU A 157 3.35 9.38 -4.08
C LEU A 157 4.41 10.41 -4.44
N LEU A 158 5.62 9.95 -4.73
CA LEU A 158 6.72 10.78 -5.22
C LEU A 158 7.22 10.21 -6.55
N ASN A 159 7.17 11.00 -7.62
CA ASN A 159 7.67 10.65 -8.95
C ASN A 159 7.07 9.35 -9.51
N CYS A 160 5.81 9.05 -9.22
CA CYS A 160 5.19 7.80 -9.60
C CYS A 160 4.61 7.81 -11.01
N THR A 161 4.68 6.66 -11.71
CA THR A 161 3.98 6.41 -12.96
C THR A 161 2.61 5.81 -12.69
N LEU A 162 1.56 6.42 -13.25
CA LEU A 162 0.17 5.98 -13.09
C LEU A 162 -0.39 5.53 -14.43
N ASP A 163 -0.43 4.23 -14.68
CA ASP A 163 -0.98 3.61 -15.89
C ASP A 163 -2.34 2.97 -15.57
N GLY A 164 -3.41 3.44 -16.18
CA GLY A 164 -4.77 2.92 -15.95
C GLY A 164 -5.40 3.31 -14.60
N VAL A 165 -4.79 4.22 -13.85
CA VAL A 165 -5.37 4.76 -12.61
C VAL A 165 -6.45 5.80 -12.97
N PRO A 166 -7.65 5.76 -12.36
CA PRO A 166 -8.69 6.76 -12.58
C PRO A 166 -8.22 8.19 -12.31
N VAL A 167 -8.83 9.17 -12.99
CA VAL A 167 -8.43 10.58 -12.89
C VAL A 167 -8.58 11.18 -11.51
N GLU A 168 -9.48 10.64 -10.70
CA GLU A 168 -9.67 10.99 -9.29
C GLU A 168 -8.44 10.61 -8.44
N GLY A 169 -7.64 9.66 -8.89
CA GLY A 169 -6.44 9.13 -8.24
C GLY A 169 -6.72 8.37 -6.95
N PHE A 170 -7.47 8.95 -6.05
CA PHE A 170 -7.80 8.42 -4.72
C PHE A 170 -9.31 8.43 -4.49
N GLY A 171 -9.79 7.57 -3.61
CA GLY A 171 -11.17 7.57 -3.16
C GLY A 171 -11.83 6.19 -3.11
N PRO A 172 -13.02 6.07 -2.52
CA PRO A 172 -13.69 7.11 -1.73
C PRO A 172 -12.97 7.40 -0.41
N VAL A 173 -13.11 8.65 0.07
CA VAL A 173 -12.64 9.08 1.40
C VAL A 173 -13.87 9.47 2.22
N ALA A 174 -14.13 8.76 3.32
CA ALA A 174 -15.23 9.06 4.23
C ALA A 174 -14.95 10.35 5.01
N GLU A 175 -15.99 11.07 5.41
CA GLU A 175 -15.86 12.30 6.20
C GLU A 175 -15.08 12.04 7.52
N THR A 176 -15.23 10.87 8.10
CA THR A 176 -14.52 10.41 9.29
C THR A 176 -13.02 10.17 9.08
N ALA A 177 -12.57 10.16 7.83
CA ALA A 177 -11.16 10.06 7.43
C ALA A 177 -10.70 11.31 6.63
N SER A 178 -11.42 12.42 6.74
CA SER A 178 -11.14 13.66 5.99
C SER A 178 -9.80 14.33 6.37
N THR A 179 -9.20 13.94 7.49
CA THR A 179 -7.90 14.40 7.96
C THR A 179 -6.73 13.53 7.48
N ALA A 180 -7.00 12.48 6.71
CA ALA A 180 -5.97 11.63 6.15
C ALA A 180 -4.94 12.42 5.34
N ASN A 181 -3.68 12.04 5.43
CA ASN A 181 -2.57 12.71 4.77
C ASN A 181 -2.30 12.04 3.40
N LEU A 182 -2.99 12.51 2.38
CA LEU A 182 -2.85 12.02 1.01
C LEU A 182 -2.06 13.04 0.20
N LEU A 183 -0.80 12.71 -0.13
CA LEU A 183 0.13 13.62 -0.80
C LEU A 183 0.55 13.04 -2.16
N GLU A 184 0.69 13.93 -3.14
CA GLU A 184 1.16 13.56 -4.48
C GLU A 184 2.14 14.61 -5.00
N PHE A 185 3.26 14.15 -5.54
CA PHE A 185 4.29 14.98 -6.17
C PHE A 185 4.79 14.35 -7.46
N ASN A 186 4.75 15.10 -8.53
CA ASN A 186 5.38 14.76 -9.81
C ASN A 186 4.94 13.39 -10.36
N SER A 187 3.66 13.06 -10.25
CA SER A 187 3.11 11.88 -10.91
C SER A 187 2.98 12.10 -12.42
N HIS A 188 3.22 11.06 -13.20
CA HIS A 188 3.16 11.08 -14.66
C HIS A 188 2.48 9.82 -15.21
N ASP A 189 2.05 9.89 -16.45
CA ASP A 189 1.52 8.72 -17.15
C ASP A 189 2.64 7.79 -17.65
N LYS A 190 2.28 6.70 -18.29
CA LYS A 190 3.23 5.71 -18.82
C LYS A 190 4.11 6.23 -19.97
N GLU A 191 3.70 7.31 -20.63
CA GLU A 191 4.47 8.03 -21.64
C GLU A 191 5.42 9.08 -21.04
N GLY A 192 5.40 9.26 -19.71
CA GLY A 192 6.20 10.25 -18.98
C GLY A 192 5.62 11.65 -19.02
N MET A 193 4.35 11.81 -19.44
CA MET A 193 3.70 13.10 -19.48
C MET A 193 3.06 13.44 -18.14
N THR A 194 3.10 14.71 -17.77
CA THR A 194 2.43 15.20 -16.55
C THR A 194 0.94 14.89 -16.58
N ILE A 195 0.43 14.34 -15.51
CA ILE A 195 -0.99 13.99 -15.37
C ILE A 195 -1.83 15.25 -15.08
N ASP A 196 -3.01 15.31 -15.66
CA ASP A 196 -4.02 16.30 -15.29
C ASP A 196 -4.57 16.03 -13.88
N ILE A 197 -4.14 16.83 -12.93
CA ILE A 197 -4.53 16.72 -11.51
C ILE A 197 -5.79 17.52 -11.17
N SER A 198 -6.39 18.23 -12.12
CA SER A 198 -7.56 19.10 -11.88
C SER A 198 -8.79 18.30 -11.39
N ARG A 199 -8.84 17.01 -11.69
CA ARG A 199 -9.92 16.10 -11.30
C ARG A 199 -9.56 15.18 -10.13
N ARG A 200 -8.42 15.41 -9.47
CA ARG A 200 -8.04 14.64 -8.28
C ARG A 200 -9.07 14.79 -7.15
N ASN A 201 -9.22 13.73 -6.37
CA ASN A 201 -10.04 13.78 -5.16
C ASN A 201 -9.64 14.97 -4.29
N LYS A 202 -10.63 15.73 -3.79
CA LYS A 202 -10.43 16.96 -2.99
C LYS A 202 -9.56 16.79 -1.73
N HIS A 203 -9.38 15.56 -1.24
CA HIS A 203 -8.56 15.25 -0.07
C HIS A 203 -7.08 15.04 -0.43
N VAL A 204 -6.73 15.00 -1.71
CA VAL A 204 -5.33 14.86 -2.14
C VAL A 204 -4.69 16.23 -2.24
N ARG A 205 -3.59 16.40 -1.53
CA ARG A 205 -2.76 17.61 -1.62
C ARG A 205 -1.64 17.39 -2.62
N GLN A 206 -1.62 18.20 -3.66
CA GLN A 206 -0.50 18.27 -4.60
C GLN A 206 0.64 19.08 -3.97
N LEU A 207 1.84 18.51 -3.96
CA LEU A 207 3.03 19.17 -3.43
C LEU A 207 3.70 20.03 -4.51
N ASP A 208 4.11 21.22 -4.12
CA ASP A 208 4.88 22.14 -4.96
C ASP A 208 6.38 21.96 -4.68
N ALA A 209 7.19 21.85 -5.75
CA ALA A 209 8.63 21.60 -5.65
C ALA A 209 9.40 22.62 -4.80
N ILE A 210 8.92 23.87 -4.72
CA ILE A 210 9.59 24.95 -3.98
C ILE A 210 8.97 25.11 -2.59
N LYS A 211 7.65 25.26 -2.52
CA LYS A 211 6.95 25.53 -1.26
C LYS A 211 6.98 24.33 -0.31
N ASP A 212 6.96 23.12 -0.85
CA ASP A 212 6.92 21.88 -0.10
C ASP A 212 8.26 21.10 -0.12
N ALA A 213 9.37 21.78 -0.50
CA ALA A 213 10.69 21.14 -0.63
C ALA A 213 11.12 20.36 0.62
N GLU A 214 10.85 20.90 1.82
CA GLU A 214 11.15 20.21 3.08
C GLU A 214 10.30 18.94 3.24
N THR A 215 8.99 19.01 2.94
CA THR A 215 8.08 17.87 3.00
C THR A 215 8.51 16.78 2.02
N ILE A 216 8.79 17.16 0.78
CA ILE A 216 9.29 16.24 -0.25
C ILE A 216 10.59 15.59 0.21
N GLY A 217 11.53 16.37 0.74
CA GLY A 217 12.79 15.85 1.27
C GLY A 217 12.62 14.85 2.41
N LYS A 218 11.69 15.09 3.33
CA LYS A 218 11.37 14.16 4.43
C LYS A 218 10.83 12.83 3.90
N TYR A 219 9.82 12.87 3.04
CA TYR A 219 9.21 11.64 2.48
C TYR A 219 10.11 10.93 1.46
N SER A 220 11.08 11.60 0.86
CA SER A 220 12.12 10.96 0.04
C SER A 220 13.17 10.20 0.87
N ASN A 221 13.20 10.40 2.18
CA ASN A 221 14.14 9.76 3.09
C ASN A 221 13.48 8.55 3.77
N ALA A 222 13.78 7.36 3.29
CA ALA A 222 13.21 6.12 3.85
C ALA A 222 13.50 5.93 5.35
N SER A 223 14.69 6.30 5.81
CA SER A 223 15.04 6.21 7.25
C SER A 223 14.19 7.13 8.11
N TRP A 224 13.82 8.30 7.61
CA TRP A 224 12.89 9.19 8.32
C TRP A 224 11.48 8.59 8.40
N VAL A 225 10.98 8.01 7.29
CA VAL A 225 9.65 7.40 7.23
C VAL A 225 9.56 6.16 8.12
N LEU A 226 10.57 5.31 8.05
CA LEU A 226 10.57 4.01 8.73
C LEU A 226 11.10 4.07 10.17
N ASN A 227 11.73 5.19 10.54
CA ASN A 227 12.36 5.41 11.84
C ASN A 227 13.47 4.36 12.16
N TRP A 228 14.28 4.00 11.14
CA TRP A 228 15.42 3.08 11.24
C TRP A 228 16.38 3.17 10.05
#